data_3585c372f9e5201c10ea1bf6db1b2ad4
#
_entry.id   3585c372f9e5201c10ea1bf6db1b2ad4
#
_cell.length_a   1.000
_cell.length_b   1.000
_cell.length_c   1.000
_cell.angle_alpha   90.00
_cell.angle_beta   90.00
_cell.angle_gamma   90.00
#
_symmetry.space_group_name_H-M   'P 1'
#
loop_
_entity.id
_entity.type
_entity.pdbx_description
1 polymer ?
#
loop_
_entity_poly.entity_id
_entity_poly.type
_entity_poly.pdbx_seq_one_letter_code
_entity_poly.pdbx_strand_id
1 'polypeptide(L)'
;MDGKASARFCIPGGQLLDSAGDSWGPDMTAAKGSLSCVGVGMMLGAHIGPRARATIEQADVVFGAVSDPLVELWLQQMHGDVRSLQPYYAEGKSRHDTYREMVGAMLAEVRAGRQVCGAFYGHPGVFARVPHKAIAQARAEGFEAHMEPGVSAEDCLYADLGIDPGDFGCQHFEASQFMFYRRRIDPSAYLVLWQVGVAGDRTVRRFSTGQAYRRLLVERLAEDYPADHVVTVYEAATLPITAPRMEQMPLSRLLDAELHMQTTLVIPPAIALQRDEAMMEKICQLDGEFKIEAVIA
;
A
#
# COMPACT_ATOMS: atom_id res chain seq x y z
N MET A 1 30.41 40.02 14.60
CA MET A 1 29.09 40.57 15.00
C MET A 1 28.05 39.69 14.33
N ASP A 2 27.56 38.78 15.11
CA ASP A 2 26.72 37.67 14.66
C ASP A 2 25.25 38.06 14.68
N GLY A 3 24.54 37.85 13.59
CA GLY A 3 23.11 38.04 13.49
C GLY A 3 22.42 36.78 12.98
N LYS A 4 22.11 35.82 13.88
CA LYS A 4 21.22 34.70 13.58
C LYS A 4 19.76 35.16 13.58
N ALA A 5 19.10 35.16 12.43
CA ALA A 5 17.67 35.36 12.33
C ALA A 5 16.94 34.01 12.60
N SER A 6 16.26 33.97 13.74
CA SER A 6 15.33 32.86 14.09
C SER A 6 13.94 33.26 13.61
N ALA A 7 13.40 32.48 12.66
CA ALA A 7 12.00 32.61 12.24
C ALA A 7 11.08 32.09 13.34
N ARG A 8 10.29 32.98 13.96
CA ARG A 8 9.20 32.63 14.88
C ARG A 8 7.89 32.54 14.09
N PHE A 9 7.28 31.38 14.08
CA PHE A 9 5.88 31.26 13.69
C PHE A 9 4.99 31.74 14.84
N CYS A 10 4.17 32.77 14.60
CA CYS A 10 3.14 33.22 15.53
C CYS A 10 1.83 32.48 15.28
N ILE A 11 1.28 31.89 16.33
CA ILE A 11 -0.11 31.42 16.38
C ILE A 11 -0.88 32.47 17.20
N PRO A 12 -2.05 32.97 16.75
CA PRO A 12 -2.85 33.94 17.54
C PRO A 12 -3.74 33.18 18.54
N GLY A 13 -3.75 33.66 19.79
CA GLY A 13 -4.71 33.24 20.82
C GLY A 13 -4.08 32.83 22.14
N GLY A 14 -3.32 33.76 22.76
CA GLY A 14 -2.80 33.56 24.11
C GLY A 14 -3.72 34.10 25.20
N GLN A 15 -4.11 33.28 26.14
CA GLN A 15 -4.44 33.71 27.50
C GLN A 15 -3.44 33.09 28.47
N LEU A 16 -2.71 33.96 29.16
CA LEU A 16 -1.92 33.60 30.34
C LEU A 16 -2.88 33.27 31.47
N LEU A 17 -2.77 32.10 32.06
CA LEU A 17 -3.36 31.79 33.37
C LEU A 17 -2.23 31.45 34.33
N ASP A 18 -2.31 32.12 35.47
CA ASP A 18 -1.38 32.11 36.57
C ASP A 18 -1.23 30.76 37.25
N SER A 19 -0.06 30.53 37.79
CA SER A 19 0.38 29.43 38.61
C SER A 19 -0.41 29.29 39.89
N ALA A 20 -1.14 28.18 40.05
CA ALA A 20 -1.44 27.58 41.35
C ALA A 20 -1.10 26.11 41.25
N GLY A 21 -0.19 25.65 42.10
CA GLY A 21 0.27 24.28 42.10
C GLY A 21 -0.83 23.29 42.53
N ASP A 22 -1.13 22.40 41.64
CA ASP A 22 -1.73 21.15 41.97
C ASP A 22 -0.97 20.03 41.23
N SER A 23 -0.30 19.19 41.99
CA SER A 23 0.37 17.97 41.59
C SER A 23 -0.63 16.95 41.11
N TRP A 24 -1.05 17.03 39.87
CA TRP A 24 -1.76 15.99 39.14
C TRP A 24 -0.87 15.49 38.02
N GLY A 25 0.14 14.70 38.38
CA GLY A 25 0.70 13.76 37.41
C GLY A 25 -0.29 12.62 37.22
N PRO A 26 -0.69 12.26 35.98
CA PRO A 26 -1.39 11.01 35.77
C PRO A 26 -0.50 9.87 36.29
N ASP A 27 -1.09 8.92 36.98
CA ASP A 27 -0.43 7.72 37.49
C ASP A 27 0.25 6.98 36.33
N MET A 28 1.58 7.17 36.16
CA MET A 28 2.42 6.65 35.07
C MET A 28 2.85 5.20 35.29
N THR A 29 2.10 4.41 36.07
CA THR A 29 2.52 3.07 36.50
C THR A 29 1.92 1.91 35.72
N ALA A 30 0.97 2.12 34.83
CA ALA A 30 0.52 1.09 33.89
C ALA A 30 1.18 1.34 32.53
N ALA A 31 2.00 0.40 32.03
CA ALA A 31 2.50 0.45 30.67
C ALA A 31 1.32 0.53 29.70
N LYS A 32 1.19 1.68 29.04
CA LYS A 32 0.09 1.90 28.11
C LYS A 32 0.36 1.06 26.87
N GLY A 33 -0.60 0.21 26.49
CA GLY A 33 -0.47 -0.63 25.30
C GLY A 33 -0.18 0.19 24.04
N SER A 34 0.45 -0.41 23.06
CA SER A 34 0.81 0.22 21.79
C SER A 34 0.56 -0.70 20.59
N LEU A 35 0.45 -0.13 19.40
CA LEU A 35 0.28 -0.88 18.16
C LEU A 35 1.31 -0.45 17.11
N SER A 36 2.08 -1.40 16.61
CA SER A 36 2.98 -1.21 15.47
C SER A 36 2.55 -2.12 14.32
N CYS A 37 2.20 -1.56 13.18
CA CYS A 37 1.94 -2.33 11.97
C CYS A 37 3.17 -2.29 11.08
N VAL A 38 3.77 -3.44 10.78
CA VAL A 38 5.03 -3.54 10.02
C VAL A 38 4.85 -4.33 8.74
N GLY A 39 5.60 -3.96 7.69
CA GLY A 39 5.69 -4.72 6.46
C GLY A 39 6.81 -5.74 6.52
N VAL A 40 6.50 -7.02 6.25
CA VAL A 40 7.52 -8.08 6.12
C VAL A 40 8.05 -8.21 4.68
N GLY A 41 7.53 -7.37 3.77
CA GLY A 41 7.84 -7.42 2.35
C GLY A 41 7.13 -8.54 1.61
N MET A 42 7.37 -8.66 0.32
CA MET A 42 6.77 -9.69 -0.54
C MET A 42 7.51 -11.02 -0.43
N MET A 43 8.83 -11.00 -0.50
CA MET A 43 9.66 -12.20 -0.52
C MET A 43 10.12 -12.61 0.88
N LEU A 44 9.89 -13.87 1.22
CA LEU A 44 10.23 -14.48 2.50
C LEU A 44 11.69 -14.17 2.92
N GLY A 45 11.85 -13.48 4.02
CA GLY A 45 13.12 -13.16 4.66
C GLY A 45 14.00 -12.12 3.94
N ALA A 46 13.76 -11.87 2.64
CA ALA A 46 14.59 -10.97 1.85
C ALA A 46 14.22 -9.50 1.96
N HIS A 47 12.93 -9.19 2.16
CA HIS A 47 12.41 -7.83 2.09
C HIS A 47 12.08 -7.21 3.46
N ILE A 48 12.37 -7.89 4.55
CA ILE A 48 12.15 -7.34 5.88
C ILE A 48 13.25 -6.35 6.26
N GLY A 49 12.87 -5.14 6.63
CA GLY A 49 13.81 -4.15 7.16
C GLY A 49 14.23 -4.43 8.61
N PRO A 50 15.40 -3.95 9.04
CA PRO A 50 15.88 -4.15 10.42
C PRO A 50 14.91 -3.63 11.49
N ARG A 51 14.25 -2.49 11.26
CA ARG A 51 13.26 -1.93 12.20
C ARG A 51 12.03 -2.82 12.31
N ALA A 52 11.48 -3.30 11.19
CA ALA A 52 10.33 -4.20 11.18
C ALA A 52 10.67 -5.51 11.93
N ARG A 53 11.85 -6.08 11.70
CA ARG A 53 12.33 -7.25 12.43
C ARG A 53 12.41 -6.98 13.94
N ALA A 54 13.07 -5.91 14.35
CA ALA A 54 13.22 -5.56 15.77
C ALA A 54 11.83 -5.33 16.44
N THR A 55 10.89 -4.71 15.73
CA THR A 55 9.51 -4.51 16.23
C THR A 55 8.80 -5.85 16.45
N ILE A 56 8.96 -6.82 15.54
CA ILE A 56 8.39 -8.17 15.70
C ILE A 56 9.03 -8.87 16.92
N GLU A 57 10.37 -8.85 17.01
CA GLU A 57 11.12 -9.56 18.07
C GLU A 57 10.86 -8.98 19.48
N GLN A 58 10.52 -7.70 19.58
CA GLN A 58 10.33 -6.99 20.87
C GLN A 58 8.85 -6.86 21.30
N ALA A 59 7.91 -7.24 20.46
CA ALA A 59 6.48 -7.17 20.78
C ALA A 59 6.11 -8.15 21.92
N ASP A 60 5.00 -7.90 22.62
CA ASP A 60 4.42 -8.88 23.55
C ASP A 60 3.56 -9.93 22.82
N VAL A 61 3.03 -9.57 21.65
CA VAL A 61 2.24 -10.43 20.76
C VAL A 61 2.31 -9.95 19.32
N VAL A 62 2.40 -10.88 18.38
CA VAL A 62 2.45 -10.62 16.95
C VAL A 62 1.20 -11.17 16.26
N PHE A 63 0.52 -10.35 15.47
CA PHE A 63 -0.58 -10.79 14.60
C PHE A 63 -0.10 -10.84 13.16
N GLY A 64 -0.09 -12.04 12.53
CA GLY A 64 0.39 -12.27 11.18
C GLY A 64 -0.74 -12.26 10.14
N ALA A 65 -0.63 -11.41 9.12
CA ALA A 65 -1.44 -11.47 7.90
C ALA A 65 -0.49 -11.58 6.71
N VAL A 66 -0.05 -12.80 6.41
CA VAL A 66 1.02 -13.07 5.44
C VAL A 66 0.49 -13.91 4.26
N SER A 67 1.22 -13.88 3.15
CA SER A 67 0.79 -14.43 1.88
C SER A 67 0.94 -15.95 1.75
N ASP A 68 1.78 -16.56 2.60
CA ASP A 68 2.17 -17.97 2.49
C ASP A 68 2.34 -18.60 3.88
N PRO A 69 1.94 -19.87 4.09
CA PRO A 69 2.17 -20.59 5.36
C PRO A 69 3.64 -20.65 5.78
N LEU A 70 4.58 -20.70 4.83
CA LEU A 70 6.02 -20.68 5.16
C LEU A 70 6.45 -19.35 5.78
N VAL A 71 5.85 -18.25 5.35
CA VAL A 71 6.10 -16.92 5.95
C VAL A 71 5.55 -16.89 7.38
N GLU A 72 4.42 -17.53 7.66
CA GLU A 72 3.88 -17.63 9.01
C GLU A 72 4.79 -18.47 9.93
N LEU A 73 5.27 -19.62 9.46
CA LEU A 73 6.27 -20.41 10.18
C LEU A 73 7.56 -19.63 10.45
N TRP A 74 8.00 -18.84 9.50
CA TRP A 74 9.16 -17.98 9.66
C TRP A 74 8.95 -16.88 10.71
N LEU A 75 7.75 -16.27 10.77
CA LEU A 75 7.39 -15.34 11.86
C LEU A 75 7.45 -16.04 13.23
N GLN A 76 6.97 -17.29 13.32
CA GLN A 76 7.02 -18.09 14.57
C GLN A 76 8.46 -18.42 15.02
N GLN A 77 9.43 -18.36 14.12
CA GLN A 77 10.84 -18.47 14.50
C GLN A 77 11.42 -17.18 15.09
N MET A 78 10.80 -16.03 14.77
CA MET A 78 11.22 -14.73 15.30
C MET A 78 10.55 -14.38 16.62
N HIS A 79 9.32 -14.89 16.87
CA HIS A 79 8.55 -14.52 18.04
C HIS A 79 7.70 -15.70 18.56
N GLY A 80 7.64 -15.85 19.89
CA GLY A 80 6.97 -17.00 20.52
C GLY A 80 5.42 -16.94 20.56
N ASP A 81 4.81 -15.75 20.52
CA ASP A 81 3.34 -15.57 20.48
C ASP A 81 2.95 -14.92 19.15
N VAL A 82 2.91 -15.74 18.09
CA VAL A 82 2.43 -15.32 16.75
C VAL A 82 1.03 -15.88 16.53
N ARG A 83 0.08 -15.00 16.27
CA ARG A 83 -1.33 -15.34 16.03
C ARG A 83 -1.71 -15.01 14.60
N SER A 84 -2.17 -16.01 13.85
CA SER A 84 -2.60 -15.84 12.47
C SER A 84 -3.88 -15.04 12.35
N LEU A 85 -3.91 -14.08 11.43
CA LEU A 85 -5.13 -13.39 11.02
C LEU A 85 -5.85 -14.11 9.86
N GLN A 86 -5.26 -15.11 9.25
CA GLN A 86 -5.85 -15.87 8.14
C GLN A 86 -7.17 -16.57 8.49
N PRO A 87 -7.35 -17.17 9.69
CA PRO A 87 -8.61 -17.83 10.05
C PRO A 87 -9.84 -16.93 10.08
N TYR A 88 -9.66 -15.59 10.09
CA TYR A 88 -10.79 -14.67 10.01
C TYR A 88 -11.41 -14.61 8.60
N TYR A 89 -10.68 -15.04 7.55
CA TYR A 89 -11.22 -15.14 6.20
C TYR A 89 -12.08 -16.41 6.07
N ALA A 90 -13.25 -16.26 5.46
CA ALA A 90 -14.11 -17.39 5.09
C ALA A 90 -14.83 -17.07 3.77
N GLU A 91 -15.06 -18.08 2.96
CA GLU A 91 -15.84 -17.94 1.73
C GLU A 91 -17.27 -17.48 2.05
N GLY A 92 -17.78 -16.54 1.27
CA GLY A 92 -19.10 -15.94 1.48
C GLY A 92 -19.18 -14.94 2.63
N LYS A 93 -18.16 -14.82 3.49
CA LYS A 93 -18.07 -13.81 4.53
C LYS A 93 -17.65 -12.46 3.95
N SER A 94 -18.29 -11.39 4.40
CA SER A 94 -17.90 -10.03 4.01
C SER A 94 -16.50 -9.69 4.52
N ARG A 95 -15.62 -9.19 3.64
CA ARG A 95 -14.30 -8.68 4.05
C ARG A 95 -14.41 -7.52 5.05
N HIS A 96 -15.52 -6.78 5.05
CA HIS A 96 -15.74 -5.74 6.05
C HIS A 96 -15.87 -6.32 7.46
N ASP A 97 -16.56 -7.46 7.61
CA ASP A 97 -16.69 -8.15 8.88
C ASP A 97 -15.35 -8.77 9.29
N THR A 98 -14.68 -9.46 8.37
CA THR A 98 -13.33 -9.99 8.56
C THR A 98 -12.36 -8.91 9.08
N TYR A 99 -12.31 -7.78 8.43
CA TYR A 99 -11.39 -6.68 8.81
C TYR A 99 -11.74 -6.08 10.17
N ARG A 100 -13.04 -5.98 10.51
CA ARG A 100 -13.47 -5.52 11.82
C ARG A 100 -13.03 -6.47 12.94
N GLU A 101 -13.14 -7.77 12.71
CA GLU A 101 -12.71 -8.80 13.65
C GLU A 101 -11.19 -8.80 13.84
N MET A 102 -10.42 -8.71 12.75
CA MET A 102 -8.95 -8.62 12.82
C MET A 102 -8.50 -7.38 13.62
N VAL A 103 -9.11 -6.22 13.35
CA VAL A 103 -8.84 -4.98 14.09
C VAL A 103 -9.21 -5.16 15.57
N GLY A 104 -10.37 -5.76 15.85
CA GLY A 104 -10.83 -6.03 17.20
C GLY A 104 -9.87 -6.93 17.98
N ALA A 105 -9.33 -7.98 17.35
CA ALA A 105 -8.38 -8.89 17.96
C ALA A 105 -7.07 -8.18 18.36
N MET A 106 -6.49 -7.38 17.46
CA MET A 106 -5.29 -6.61 17.76
C MET A 106 -5.53 -5.58 18.88
N LEU A 107 -6.63 -4.84 18.81
CA LEU A 107 -6.93 -3.81 19.79
C LEU A 107 -7.31 -4.36 21.16
N ALA A 108 -7.82 -5.58 21.24
CA ALA A 108 -8.06 -6.23 22.54
C ALA A 108 -6.76 -6.38 23.34
N GLU A 109 -5.68 -6.77 22.68
CA GLU A 109 -4.37 -6.90 23.30
C GLU A 109 -3.74 -5.53 23.64
N VAL A 110 -3.91 -4.53 22.77
CA VAL A 110 -3.48 -3.14 23.06
C VAL A 110 -4.17 -2.60 24.30
N ARG A 111 -5.50 -2.80 24.43
CA ARG A 111 -6.28 -2.39 25.60
C ARG A 111 -5.89 -3.14 26.86
N ALA A 112 -5.36 -4.34 26.71
CA ALA A 112 -4.80 -5.12 27.83
C ALA A 112 -3.39 -4.64 28.26
N GLY A 113 -2.88 -3.55 27.67
CA GLY A 113 -1.61 -2.94 28.02
C GLY A 113 -0.40 -3.52 27.28
N ARG A 114 -0.61 -4.36 26.25
CA ARG A 114 0.47 -5.02 25.50
C ARG A 114 1.02 -4.17 24.38
N GLN A 115 2.30 -4.37 24.08
CA GLN A 115 2.95 -3.89 22.85
C GLN A 115 2.62 -4.87 21.72
N VAL A 116 1.71 -4.48 20.84
CA VAL A 116 1.17 -5.33 19.78
C VAL A 116 1.88 -5.02 18.46
N CYS A 117 2.35 -6.06 17.77
CA CYS A 117 2.85 -5.97 16.40
C CYS A 117 1.87 -6.63 15.43
N GLY A 118 1.39 -5.90 14.43
CA GLY A 118 0.73 -6.46 13.25
C GLY A 118 1.74 -6.63 12.13
N ALA A 119 2.06 -7.87 11.75
CA ALA A 119 3.00 -8.20 10.67
C ALA A 119 2.22 -8.52 9.39
N PHE A 120 2.39 -7.68 8.36
CA PHE A 120 1.64 -7.78 7.10
C PHE A 120 2.58 -8.05 5.94
N TYR A 121 2.14 -8.90 4.99
CA TYR A 121 2.90 -9.07 3.73
C TYR A 121 2.98 -7.75 2.96
N GLY A 122 4.06 -7.58 2.20
CA GLY A 122 4.30 -6.37 1.44
C GLY A 122 4.49 -5.15 2.34
N HIS A 123 3.81 -4.06 1.98
CA HIS A 123 3.73 -2.81 2.72
C HIS A 123 2.37 -2.71 3.43
N PRO A 124 2.32 -2.48 4.75
CA PRO A 124 1.06 -2.52 5.52
C PRO A 124 0.09 -1.37 5.17
N GLY A 125 0.55 -0.36 4.44
CA GLY A 125 -0.26 0.78 4.03
C GLY A 125 -0.68 0.77 2.56
N VAL A 126 -0.22 -0.19 1.75
CA VAL A 126 -0.52 -0.25 0.30
C VAL A 126 -1.60 -1.28 0.03
N PHE A 127 -2.74 -0.86 -0.47
CA PHE A 127 -3.95 -1.67 -0.71
C PHE A 127 -4.37 -2.56 0.49
N ALA A 128 -4.02 -2.17 1.72
CA ALA A 128 -4.30 -2.88 2.97
C ALA A 128 -5.17 -2.04 3.90
N ARG A 129 -6.40 -2.51 4.20
CA ARG A 129 -7.36 -1.75 5.03
C ARG A 129 -7.18 -1.96 6.53
N VAL A 130 -6.76 -3.16 6.93
CA VAL A 130 -6.70 -3.56 8.35
C VAL A 130 -5.72 -2.70 9.13
N PRO A 131 -4.45 -2.51 8.71
CA PRO A 131 -3.50 -1.69 9.45
C PRO A 131 -3.95 -0.24 9.60
N HIS A 132 -4.47 0.37 8.52
CA HIS A 132 -4.98 1.75 8.59
C HIS A 132 -6.11 1.91 9.62
N LYS A 133 -7.08 0.98 9.62
CA LYS A 133 -8.20 1.01 10.57
C LYS A 133 -7.72 0.77 12.00
N ALA A 134 -6.85 -0.21 12.21
CA ALA A 134 -6.32 -0.53 13.53
C ALA A 134 -5.56 0.65 14.14
N ILE A 135 -4.66 1.26 13.36
CA ILE A 135 -3.90 2.45 13.79
C ILE A 135 -4.81 3.64 14.07
N ALA A 136 -5.76 3.92 13.18
CA ALA A 136 -6.69 5.04 13.37
C ALA A 136 -7.53 4.85 14.65
N GLN A 137 -8.03 3.63 14.90
CA GLN A 137 -8.82 3.33 16.08
C GLN A 137 -7.96 3.34 17.35
N ALA A 138 -6.77 2.75 17.35
CA ALA A 138 -5.84 2.80 18.48
C ALA A 138 -5.55 4.25 18.90
N ARG A 139 -5.25 5.12 17.92
CA ARG A 139 -5.01 6.55 18.17
C ARG A 139 -6.24 7.27 18.70
N ALA A 140 -7.42 6.97 18.17
CA ALA A 140 -8.69 7.54 18.67
C ALA A 140 -8.98 7.13 20.13
N GLU A 141 -8.53 5.95 20.54
CA GLU A 141 -8.61 5.45 21.92
C GLU A 141 -7.44 5.96 22.81
N GLY A 142 -6.54 6.76 22.26
CA GLY A 142 -5.44 7.41 22.96
C GLY A 142 -4.21 6.52 23.16
N PHE A 143 -4.07 5.41 22.41
CA PHE A 143 -2.87 4.58 22.39
C PHE A 143 -1.85 5.09 21.37
N GLU A 144 -0.57 4.82 21.61
CA GLU A 144 0.45 5.00 20.59
C GLU A 144 0.28 3.97 19.48
N ALA A 145 0.27 4.44 18.23
CA ALA A 145 0.18 3.54 17.09
C ALA A 145 0.87 4.12 15.87
N HIS A 146 1.66 3.30 15.16
CA HIS A 146 2.40 3.70 13.98
C HIS A 146 2.51 2.56 12.94
N MET A 147 3.03 2.92 11.77
CA MET A 147 3.25 1.99 10.67
C MET A 147 4.71 2.10 10.22
N GLU A 148 5.37 0.95 10.08
CA GLU A 148 6.66 0.84 9.42
C GLU A 148 6.46 0.33 7.99
N PRO A 149 7.06 0.98 6.99
CA PRO A 149 6.94 0.56 5.61
C PRO A 149 7.59 -0.80 5.36
N GLY A 150 7.21 -1.43 4.26
CA GLY A 150 7.83 -2.65 3.75
C GLY A 150 7.90 -2.61 2.23
N VAL A 151 8.65 -3.50 1.61
CA VAL A 151 8.71 -3.66 0.15
C VAL A 151 7.37 -4.20 -0.34
N SER A 152 6.64 -3.40 -1.08
CA SER A 152 5.32 -3.73 -1.64
C SER A 152 5.42 -4.56 -2.93
N ALA A 153 4.28 -5.10 -3.39
CA ALA A 153 4.20 -5.69 -4.72
C ALA A 153 4.45 -4.65 -5.83
N GLU A 154 4.23 -3.36 -5.56
CA GLU A 154 4.51 -2.26 -6.47
C GLU A 154 6.01 -2.08 -6.67
N ASP A 155 6.79 -2.09 -5.58
CA ASP A 155 8.27 -2.01 -5.66
C ASP A 155 8.84 -3.21 -6.43
N CYS A 156 8.31 -4.43 -6.18
CA CYS A 156 8.69 -5.62 -6.91
C CYS A 156 8.33 -5.51 -8.40
N LEU A 157 7.14 -5.01 -8.73
CA LEU A 157 6.66 -4.83 -10.09
C LEU A 157 7.60 -3.93 -10.90
N TYR A 158 8.01 -2.80 -10.34
CA TYR A 158 8.95 -1.90 -11.01
C TYR A 158 10.30 -2.56 -11.26
N ALA A 159 10.83 -3.28 -10.28
CA ALA A 159 12.10 -3.98 -10.41
C ALA A 159 12.03 -5.12 -11.43
N ASP A 160 10.97 -5.96 -11.36
CA ASP A 160 10.82 -7.14 -12.19
C ASP A 160 10.54 -6.79 -13.66
N LEU A 161 9.75 -5.75 -13.92
CA LEU A 161 9.36 -5.32 -15.26
C LEU A 161 10.29 -4.25 -15.85
N GLY A 162 11.25 -3.72 -15.07
CA GLY A 162 12.15 -2.66 -15.49
C GLY A 162 11.40 -1.35 -15.81
N ILE A 163 10.40 -1.01 -15.01
CA ILE A 163 9.59 0.21 -15.17
C ILE A 163 10.09 1.28 -14.20
N ASP A 164 10.46 2.45 -14.73
CA ASP A 164 10.63 3.64 -13.91
C ASP A 164 9.39 4.54 -14.08
N PRO A 165 8.59 4.74 -13.02
CA PRO A 165 7.42 5.62 -13.09
C PRO A 165 7.79 7.09 -13.36
N GLY A 166 9.06 7.46 -13.25
CA GLY A 166 9.57 8.79 -13.61
C GLY A 166 9.56 9.09 -15.09
N ASP A 167 9.62 8.06 -15.95
CA ASP A 167 9.71 8.26 -17.42
C ASP A 167 8.37 8.67 -18.03
N PHE A 168 7.30 7.95 -17.70
CA PHE A 168 5.96 8.13 -18.31
C PHE A 168 4.87 8.44 -17.31
N GLY A 169 5.18 8.43 -16.02
CA GLY A 169 4.16 8.43 -14.98
C GLY A 169 3.50 7.06 -14.79
N CYS A 170 2.79 6.89 -13.67
CA CYS A 170 2.10 5.65 -13.36
C CYS A 170 0.81 5.94 -12.60
N GLN A 171 -0.29 5.32 -13.02
CA GLN A 171 -1.60 5.43 -12.41
C GLN A 171 -1.98 4.09 -11.79
N HIS A 172 -2.41 4.09 -10.54
CA HIS A 172 -2.75 2.89 -9.78
C HIS A 172 -4.19 2.91 -9.32
N PHE A 173 -4.93 1.83 -9.63
CA PHE A 173 -6.30 1.65 -9.13
C PHE A 173 -6.51 0.20 -8.68
N GLU A 174 -7.35 -0.02 -7.70
CA GLU A 174 -7.97 -1.31 -7.47
C GLU A 174 -8.98 -1.57 -8.60
N ALA A 175 -8.94 -2.77 -9.18
CA ALA A 175 -9.65 -3.07 -10.42
C ALA A 175 -11.18 -2.89 -10.32
N SER A 176 -11.79 -3.26 -9.18
CA SER A 176 -13.23 -3.06 -8.99
C SER A 176 -13.57 -1.57 -8.87
N GLN A 177 -12.75 -0.77 -8.20
CA GLN A 177 -12.96 0.68 -8.14
C GLN A 177 -12.81 1.34 -9.52
N PHE A 178 -11.86 0.87 -10.32
CA PHE A 178 -11.70 1.31 -11.70
C PHE A 178 -12.98 1.04 -12.52
N MET A 179 -13.62 -0.11 -12.31
CA MET A 179 -14.88 -0.45 -12.98
C MET A 179 -16.09 0.33 -12.44
N PHE A 180 -16.14 0.60 -11.12
CA PHE A 180 -17.30 1.23 -10.48
C PHE A 180 -17.37 2.73 -10.66
N TYR A 181 -16.21 3.38 -10.82
CA TYR A 181 -16.12 4.83 -10.93
C TYR A 181 -15.53 5.24 -12.27
N ARG A 182 -16.13 6.25 -12.90
CA ARG A 182 -15.57 6.80 -14.13
C ARG A 182 -14.31 7.58 -13.80
N ARG A 183 -13.18 6.99 -14.15
CA ARG A 183 -11.87 7.61 -14.01
C ARG A 183 -11.47 8.30 -15.31
N ARG A 184 -10.77 9.42 -15.21
CA ARG A 184 -9.97 9.95 -16.32
C ARG A 184 -8.58 9.33 -16.18
N ILE A 185 -8.19 8.59 -17.18
CA ILE A 185 -6.85 8.02 -17.26
C ILE A 185 -6.06 8.73 -18.35
N ASP A 186 -4.76 8.71 -18.20
CA ASP A 186 -3.83 9.20 -19.21
C ASP A 186 -3.20 7.99 -19.90
N PRO A 187 -3.56 7.70 -21.18
CA PRO A 187 -3.00 6.58 -21.90
C PRO A 187 -1.52 6.77 -22.31
N SER A 188 -0.92 7.93 -22.06
CA SER A 188 0.52 8.15 -22.23
C SER A 188 1.36 7.73 -21.02
N ALA A 189 0.70 7.34 -19.89
CA ALA A 189 1.32 6.83 -18.70
C ALA A 189 1.00 5.34 -18.49
N TYR A 190 1.77 4.66 -17.64
CA TYR A 190 1.41 3.31 -17.20
C TYR A 190 0.09 3.33 -16.42
N LEU A 191 -0.73 2.30 -16.62
CA LEU A 191 -1.90 2.01 -15.81
C LEU A 191 -1.73 0.65 -15.16
N VAL A 192 -1.77 0.62 -13.82
CA VAL A 192 -1.66 -0.59 -13.02
C VAL A 192 -2.98 -0.84 -12.30
N LEU A 193 -3.60 -1.97 -12.59
CA LEU A 193 -4.85 -2.41 -11.97
C LEU A 193 -4.58 -3.58 -11.02
N TRP A 194 -4.77 -3.32 -9.73
CA TRP A 194 -4.56 -4.29 -8.66
C TRP A 194 -5.77 -5.20 -8.46
N GLN A 195 -5.52 -6.46 -8.10
CA GLN A 195 -6.54 -7.45 -7.74
C GLN A 195 -7.54 -7.74 -8.87
N VAL A 196 -7.06 -7.87 -10.11
CA VAL A 196 -7.93 -8.10 -11.26
C VAL A 196 -8.70 -9.43 -11.21
N GLY A 197 -8.22 -10.43 -10.46
CA GLY A 197 -8.93 -11.70 -10.27
C GLY A 197 -10.26 -11.58 -9.51
N VAL A 198 -10.49 -10.46 -8.79
CA VAL A 198 -11.74 -10.16 -8.08
C VAL A 198 -12.43 -8.90 -8.60
N ALA A 199 -12.01 -8.42 -9.78
CA ALA A 199 -12.56 -7.22 -10.39
C ALA A 199 -14.09 -7.31 -10.53
N GLY A 200 -14.79 -6.23 -10.15
CA GLY A 200 -16.22 -6.11 -10.23
C GLY A 200 -17.02 -6.74 -9.06
N ASP A 201 -16.38 -7.35 -8.07
CA ASP A 201 -17.08 -7.88 -6.89
C ASP A 201 -17.61 -6.75 -5.98
N ARG A 202 -18.89 -6.41 -6.12
CA ARG A 202 -19.58 -5.45 -5.28
C ARG A 202 -19.82 -5.96 -3.85
N THR A 203 -19.80 -7.26 -3.65
CA THR A 203 -20.16 -7.88 -2.36
C THR A 203 -18.96 -7.98 -1.42
N VAL A 204 -17.75 -7.87 -1.95
CA VAL A 204 -16.47 -8.05 -1.23
C VAL A 204 -16.42 -9.39 -0.48
N ARG A 205 -17.00 -10.45 -1.09
CA ARG A 205 -17.13 -11.79 -0.50
C ARG A 205 -16.48 -12.88 -1.34
N ARG A 206 -16.10 -12.57 -2.60
CA ARG A 206 -15.58 -13.55 -3.55
C ARG A 206 -14.07 -13.55 -3.52
N PHE A 207 -13.50 -14.73 -3.73
CA PHE A 207 -12.06 -14.91 -3.95
C PHE A 207 -11.69 -14.89 -5.44
N SER A 208 -12.69 -15.00 -6.32
CA SER A 208 -12.53 -14.85 -7.76
C SER A 208 -13.85 -14.38 -8.39
N THR A 209 -13.74 -13.61 -9.48
CA THR A 209 -14.84 -13.27 -10.36
C THR A 209 -14.64 -13.96 -11.71
N GLY A 210 -15.72 -14.37 -12.37
CA GLY A 210 -15.63 -15.16 -13.61
C GLY A 210 -15.41 -14.30 -14.86
N GLN A 211 -15.37 -14.97 -16.00
CA GLN A 211 -15.10 -14.39 -17.32
C GLN A 211 -16.06 -13.23 -17.69
N ALA A 212 -17.32 -13.27 -17.23
CA ALA A 212 -18.27 -12.19 -17.49
C ALA A 212 -17.80 -10.83 -16.90
N TYR A 213 -17.22 -10.83 -15.71
CA TYR A 213 -16.66 -9.62 -15.09
C TYR A 213 -15.39 -9.14 -15.81
N ARG A 214 -14.54 -10.09 -16.25
CA ARG A 214 -13.35 -9.75 -17.07
C ARG A 214 -13.74 -9.10 -18.39
N ARG A 215 -14.83 -9.57 -19.03
CA ARG A 215 -15.35 -8.96 -20.25
C ARG A 215 -15.69 -7.49 -20.02
N LEU A 216 -16.41 -7.16 -18.95
CA LEU A 216 -16.72 -5.79 -18.60
C LEU A 216 -15.46 -4.94 -18.32
N LEU A 217 -14.45 -5.52 -17.69
CA LEU A 217 -13.17 -4.84 -17.50
C LEU A 217 -12.47 -4.56 -18.84
N VAL A 218 -12.42 -5.56 -19.74
CA VAL A 218 -11.83 -5.40 -21.07
C VAL A 218 -12.62 -4.38 -21.90
N GLU A 219 -13.95 -4.42 -21.87
CA GLU A 219 -14.80 -3.42 -22.53
C GLU A 219 -14.51 -2.00 -22.00
N ARG A 220 -14.33 -1.85 -20.71
CA ARG A 220 -13.99 -0.57 -20.08
C ARG A 220 -12.61 -0.06 -20.49
N LEU A 221 -11.62 -0.97 -20.59
CA LEU A 221 -10.26 -0.64 -21.03
C LEU A 221 -10.20 -0.33 -22.53
N ALA A 222 -11.05 -0.97 -23.34
CA ALA A 222 -11.13 -0.74 -24.78
C ALA A 222 -11.61 0.67 -25.17
N GLU A 223 -12.10 1.47 -24.22
CA GLU A 223 -12.38 2.88 -24.44
C GLU A 223 -11.10 3.69 -24.71
N ASP A 224 -9.95 3.26 -24.15
CA ASP A 224 -8.70 4.00 -24.17
C ASP A 224 -7.52 3.19 -24.78
N TYR A 225 -7.65 1.86 -24.89
CA TYR A 225 -6.58 0.96 -25.36
C TYR A 225 -7.06 0.04 -26.47
N PRO A 226 -6.28 -0.14 -27.55
CA PRO A 226 -6.58 -1.10 -28.62
C PRO A 226 -6.69 -2.54 -28.10
N ALA A 227 -7.49 -3.37 -28.76
CA ALA A 227 -7.70 -4.77 -28.37
C ALA A 227 -6.44 -5.63 -28.46
N ASP A 228 -5.51 -5.28 -29.34
CA ASP A 228 -4.20 -5.90 -29.56
C ASP A 228 -3.08 -5.27 -28.73
N HIS A 229 -3.40 -4.23 -27.93
CA HIS A 229 -2.42 -3.60 -27.05
C HIS A 229 -1.86 -4.63 -26.07
N VAL A 230 -0.52 -4.75 -26.02
CA VAL A 230 0.14 -5.75 -25.18
C VAL A 230 0.12 -5.30 -23.71
N VAL A 231 -0.45 -6.14 -22.87
CA VAL A 231 -0.53 -5.95 -21.41
C VAL A 231 0.24 -7.06 -20.70
N THR A 232 0.60 -6.84 -19.45
CA THR A 232 1.29 -7.84 -18.63
C THR A 232 0.42 -8.24 -17.43
N VAL A 233 0.18 -9.54 -17.29
CA VAL A 233 -0.35 -10.14 -16.06
C VAL A 233 0.84 -10.39 -15.14
N TYR A 234 0.81 -9.79 -13.95
CA TYR A 234 1.92 -9.80 -13.01
C TYR A 234 1.51 -10.33 -11.63
N GLU A 235 2.38 -11.17 -11.05
CA GLU A 235 2.32 -11.58 -9.64
C GLU A 235 3.75 -11.62 -9.08
N ALA A 236 3.99 -10.91 -7.99
CA ALA A 236 5.31 -10.88 -7.34
C ALA A 236 5.66 -12.25 -6.75
N ALA A 237 6.94 -12.62 -6.79
CA ALA A 237 7.44 -13.81 -6.10
C ALA A 237 7.32 -13.63 -4.58
N THR A 238 6.83 -14.66 -3.89
CA THR A 238 6.70 -14.69 -2.41
C THR A 238 7.79 -15.53 -1.74
N LEU A 239 8.41 -16.43 -2.48
CA LEU A 239 9.47 -17.30 -2.01
C LEU A 239 10.75 -17.11 -2.84
N PRO A 240 11.95 -17.20 -2.24
CA PRO A 240 13.23 -17.02 -2.95
C PRO A 240 13.48 -18.06 -4.06
N ILE A 241 12.75 -19.15 -4.04
CA ILE A 241 12.85 -20.27 -5.02
C ILE A 241 11.86 -20.14 -6.17
N THR A 242 10.99 -19.13 -6.15
CA THR A 242 10.00 -18.89 -7.21
C THR A 242 10.35 -17.64 -8.00
N ALA A 243 10.05 -17.67 -9.30
CA ALA A 243 10.13 -16.46 -10.13
C ALA A 243 8.81 -15.68 -10.05
N PRO A 244 8.82 -14.36 -10.28
CA PRO A 244 7.61 -13.60 -10.47
C PRO A 244 6.89 -14.07 -11.75
N ARG A 245 5.56 -13.99 -11.76
CA ARG A 245 4.78 -14.21 -12.97
C ARG A 245 4.74 -12.94 -13.80
N MET A 246 5.21 -13.02 -15.02
CA MET A 246 5.23 -11.90 -15.98
C MET A 246 4.75 -12.40 -17.34
N GLU A 247 3.44 -12.47 -17.53
CA GLU A 247 2.83 -13.02 -18.72
C GLU A 247 2.30 -11.91 -19.62
N GLN A 248 2.90 -11.73 -20.78
CA GLN A 248 2.50 -10.74 -21.76
C GLN A 248 1.46 -11.31 -22.74
N MET A 249 0.42 -10.52 -23.01
CA MET A 249 -0.64 -10.90 -23.94
C MET A 249 -1.34 -9.66 -24.51
N PRO A 250 -2.01 -9.76 -25.67
CA PRO A 250 -2.96 -8.75 -26.12
C PRO A 250 -4.09 -8.58 -25.12
N LEU A 251 -4.58 -7.34 -24.92
CA LEU A 251 -5.68 -7.02 -23.99
C LEU A 251 -6.92 -7.92 -24.21
N SER A 252 -7.25 -8.24 -25.46
CA SER A 252 -8.34 -9.14 -25.81
C SER A 252 -8.19 -10.56 -25.23
N ARG A 253 -6.97 -11.03 -25.00
CA ARG A 253 -6.69 -12.38 -24.44
C ARG A 253 -6.81 -12.41 -22.91
N LEU A 254 -6.97 -11.28 -22.24
CA LEU A 254 -7.21 -11.24 -20.80
C LEU A 254 -8.46 -12.05 -20.38
N LEU A 255 -9.41 -12.21 -21.31
CA LEU A 255 -10.63 -13.01 -21.07
C LEU A 255 -10.31 -14.45 -20.69
N ASP A 256 -9.27 -15.05 -21.28
CA ASP A 256 -8.89 -16.43 -21.13
C ASP A 256 -7.71 -16.63 -20.14
N ALA A 257 -7.15 -15.53 -19.62
CA ALA A 257 -6.04 -15.62 -18.68
C ALA A 257 -6.43 -16.25 -17.35
N GLU A 258 -5.53 -16.99 -16.74
CA GLU A 258 -5.66 -17.42 -15.35
C GLU A 258 -5.39 -16.21 -14.43
N LEU A 259 -6.37 -15.85 -13.60
CA LEU A 259 -6.26 -14.71 -12.70
C LEU A 259 -6.58 -15.13 -11.26
N HIS A 260 -5.67 -14.79 -10.36
CA HIS A 260 -5.80 -14.99 -8.92
C HIS A 260 -6.19 -13.68 -8.21
N MET A 261 -6.50 -13.78 -6.93
CA MET A 261 -6.88 -12.59 -6.13
C MET A 261 -5.75 -11.55 -6.08
N GLN A 262 -4.50 -11.96 -6.06
CA GLN A 262 -3.31 -11.11 -6.03
C GLN A 262 -2.85 -10.63 -7.41
N THR A 263 -3.44 -11.14 -8.50
CA THR A 263 -3.01 -10.79 -9.85
C THR A 263 -3.17 -9.30 -10.13
N THR A 264 -2.13 -8.71 -10.68
CA THR A 264 -2.04 -7.31 -11.12
C THR A 264 -1.99 -7.27 -12.63
N LEU A 265 -2.72 -6.33 -13.24
CA LEU A 265 -2.65 -6.05 -14.68
C LEU A 265 -1.84 -4.77 -14.89
N VAL A 266 -0.80 -4.86 -15.69
CA VAL A 266 0.06 -3.72 -16.06
C VAL A 266 -0.17 -3.40 -17.52
N ILE A 267 -0.57 -2.17 -17.79
CA ILE A 267 -0.88 -1.67 -19.12
C ILE A 267 0.13 -0.56 -19.42
N PRO A 268 1.05 -0.77 -20.37
CA PRO A 268 2.02 0.25 -20.76
C PRO A 268 1.35 1.40 -21.52
N PRO A 269 2.07 2.53 -21.74
CA PRO A 269 1.57 3.63 -22.54
C PRO A 269 1.11 3.18 -23.93
N ALA A 270 -0.08 3.61 -24.35
CA ALA A 270 -0.65 3.35 -25.68
C ALA A 270 -0.43 4.50 -26.66
N ILE A 271 -0.14 5.69 -26.17
CA ILE A 271 0.15 6.87 -26.95
C ILE A 271 1.44 7.53 -26.47
N ALA A 272 2.11 8.25 -27.34
CA ALA A 272 3.30 9.02 -26.98
C ALA A 272 2.95 10.23 -26.11
N LEU A 273 3.88 10.60 -25.23
CA LEU A 273 3.82 11.87 -24.50
C LEU A 273 3.76 13.03 -25.48
N GLN A 274 2.84 13.95 -25.25
CA GLN A 274 2.71 15.16 -26.03
C GLN A 274 3.35 16.33 -25.27
N ARG A 275 4.30 17.00 -25.93
CA ARG A 275 4.96 18.17 -25.38
C ARG A 275 4.01 19.36 -25.35
N ASP A 276 3.93 20.05 -24.22
CA ASP A 276 3.23 21.33 -24.11
C ASP A 276 4.16 22.45 -24.57
N GLU A 277 4.06 22.80 -25.85
CA GLU A 277 4.93 23.81 -26.46
C GLU A 277 4.74 25.20 -25.83
N ALA A 278 3.51 25.54 -25.40
CA ALA A 278 3.25 26.83 -24.76
C ALA A 278 3.88 26.92 -23.36
N MET A 279 3.92 25.82 -22.62
CA MET A 279 4.61 25.77 -21.33
C MET A 279 6.12 25.78 -21.53
N MET A 280 6.62 25.03 -22.53
CA MET A 280 8.05 25.00 -22.84
C MET A 280 8.58 26.36 -23.26
N GLU A 281 7.83 27.13 -24.02
CA GLU A 281 8.22 28.51 -24.39
C GLU A 281 8.38 29.40 -23.15
N LYS A 282 7.45 29.30 -22.18
CA LYS A 282 7.55 30.05 -20.90
C LYS A 282 8.77 29.63 -20.09
N ILE A 283 9.07 28.32 -20.03
CA ILE A 283 10.25 27.81 -19.32
C ILE A 283 11.53 28.33 -19.99
N CYS A 284 11.63 28.28 -21.33
CA CYS A 284 12.78 28.79 -22.05
C CYS A 284 13.01 30.30 -21.85
N GLN A 285 11.94 31.10 -21.70
CA GLN A 285 12.05 32.51 -21.34
C GLN A 285 12.68 32.70 -19.98
N LEU A 286 12.23 31.93 -18.96
CA LEU A 286 12.83 31.99 -17.61
C LEU A 286 14.29 31.54 -17.61
N ASP A 287 14.63 30.47 -18.33
CA ASP A 287 16.01 29.99 -18.45
C ASP A 287 16.93 31.08 -19.05
N GLY A 288 16.43 31.84 -20.05
CA GLY A 288 17.14 32.98 -20.60
C GLY A 288 17.41 34.11 -19.60
N GLU A 289 16.47 34.36 -18.69
CA GLU A 289 16.61 35.35 -17.63
C GLU A 289 17.63 34.92 -16.56
N PHE A 290 17.68 33.63 -16.23
CA PHE A 290 18.60 33.09 -15.21
C PHE A 290 19.98 32.69 -15.73
N LYS A 291 20.25 32.81 -17.04
CA LYS A 291 21.50 32.36 -17.70
C LYS A 291 21.87 30.91 -17.34
N ILE A 292 20.88 30.04 -17.21
CA ILE A 292 21.12 28.61 -16.99
C ILE A 292 21.54 27.99 -18.32
N GLU A 293 22.79 27.54 -18.42
CA GLU A 293 23.21 26.70 -19.54
C GLU A 293 22.39 25.39 -19.49
N ALA A 294 21.64 25.14 -20.54
CA ALA A 294 20.83 23.93 -20.63
C ALA A 294 21.76 22.70 -20.61
N VAL A 295 21.73 21.94 -19.54
CA VAL A 295 22.25 20.58 -19.53
C VAL A 295 21.26 19.76 -20.34
N ILE A 296 21.59 19.50 -21.60
CA ILE A 296 20.83 18.58 -22.46
C ILE A 296 21.10 17.18 -21.92
N ALA A 297 20.08 16.56 -21.31
CA ALA A 297 20.06 15.16 -20.96
C ALA A 297 19.72 14.30 -22.20
#